data_b97ab0f9c280694e3eee4d49efdeb34c
#
_entry.id   b97ab0f9c280694e3eee4d49efdeb34c
#
_cell.length_a   1.000
_cell.length_b   1.000
_cell.length_c   1.000
_cell.angle_alpha   90.00
_cell.angle_beta   90.00
_cell.angle_gamma   90.00
#
_symmetry.space_group_name_H-M   'P 1'
#
loop_
_entity.id
_entity.type
_entity.pdbx_description
1 polymer ?
#
loop_
_entity_poly.entity_id
_entity_poly.type
_entity_poly.pdbx_seq_one_letter_code
_entity_poly.pdbx_strand_id
1 'polypeptide(L)'
;MDSKSPNCLRFDHTAEEIKNLTDSSIKDFTAVIDGLSKLEGPRTFENTIIPVAKLDYDNYCIEINLTFYKDNGAEKDLREASLASSEKFDEFGINQWMRQDFYLAIKDFKKQAEENGEWAKLGAEDQRYVDRLIRDFERNGLSLPDAE
;
A
#
# COMPACT_ATOMS: atom_id res chain seq x y z
N MET A 1 -3.42 -19.13 -20.77
CA MET A 1 -3.68 -18.37 -19.54
C MET A 1 -2.43 -18.39 -18.70
N ASP A 2 -1.51 -17.48 -18.99
CA ASP A 2 -0.30 -17.35 -18.18
C ASP A 2 -0.67 -16.57 -16.93
N SER A 3 -1.02 -17.27 -15.85
CA SER A 3 -1.04 -16.66 -14.54
C SER A 3 0.40 -16.41 -14.13
N LYS A 4 0.98 -15.28 -14.55
CA LYS A 4 2.17 -14.78 -13.90
C LYS A 4 1.74 -14.46 -12.47
N SER A 5 2.06 -15.38 -11.55
CA SER A 5 1.96 -15.11 -10.13
C SER A 5 2.72 -13.80 -9.89
N PRO A 6 2.12 -12.76 -9.31
CA PRO A 6 2.82 -11.52 -8.99
C PRO A 6 4.02 -11.73 -8.05
N ASN A 7 4.12 -12.91 -7.49
CA ASN A 7 5.10 -13.30 -6.46
C ASN A 7 6.33 -14.03 -7.00
N CYS A 8 6.55 -14.07 -8.32
CA CYS A 8 7.81 -14.60 -8.83
C CYS A 8 8.91 -13.55 -8.66
N LEU A 9 9.79 -13.77 -7.68
CA LEU A 9 11.02 -13.02 -7.57
C LEU A 9 11.84 -13.20 -8.85
N ARG A 10 12.20 -12.10 -9.47
CA ARG A 10 13.06 -12.06 -10.64
C ARG A 10 14.40 -11.43 -10.24
N PHE A 11 15.49 -11.96 -10.80
CA PHE A 11 16.84 -11.45 -10.55
C PHE A 11 17.56 -11.08 -11.85
N ASP A 12 16.80 -10.77 -12.88
CA ASP A 12 17.25 -10.43 -14.22
C ASP A 12 16.71 -9.08 -14.72
N HIS A 13 16.32 -8.18 -13.80
CA HIS A 13 15.87 -6.83 -14.15
C HIS A 13 17.02 -5.99 -14.70
N THR A 14 16.69 -5.14 -15.67
CA THR A 14 17.55 -4.03 -16.09
C THR A 14 17.30 -2.79 -15.22
N ALA A 15 18.23 -1.85 -15.23
CA ALA A 15 18.06 -0.57 -14.54
C ALA A 15 16.81 0.21 -15.00
N GLU A 16 16.49 0.12 -16.30
CA GLU A 16 15.27 0.73 -16.86
C GLU A 16 14.00 0.03 -16.39
N GLU A 17 13.98 -1.30 -16.34
CA GLU A 17 12.85 -2.06 -15.80
C GLU A 17 12.60 -1.73 -14.33
N ILE A 18 13.64 -1.62 -13.49
CA ILE A 18 13.53 -1.22 -12.09
C ILE A 18 12.82 0.13 -11.98
N LYS A 19 13.27 1.12 -12.73
CA LYS A 19 12.65 2.46 -12.73
C LYS A 19 11.18 2.40 -13.15
N ASN A 20 10.88 1.75 -14.27
CA ASN A 20 9.53 1.70 -14.83
C ASN A 20 8.56 0.94 -13.91
N LEU A 21 9.00 -0.17 -13.31
CA LEU A 21 8.19 -0.94 -12.37
C LEU A 21 7.94 -0.17 -11.07
N THR A 22 8.94 0.58 -10.56
CA THR A 22 8.77 1.46 -9.41
C THR A 22 7.70 2.52 -9.68
N ASP A 23 7.82 3.23 -10.79
CA ASP A 23 6.89 4.30 -11.16
C ASP A 23 5.46 3.76 -11.38
N SER A 24 5.34 2.60 -12.02
CA SER A 24 4.04 1.93 -12.23
C SER A 24 3.41 1.49 -10.90
N SER A 25 4.18 0.86 -10.02
CA SER A 25 3.71 0.38 -8.73
C SER A 25 3.18 1.53 -7.85
N ILE A 26 3.93 2.63 -7.77
CA ILE A 26 3.51 3.84 -7.05
C ILE A 26 2.23 4.43 -7.65
N LYS A 27 2.14 4.50 -8.97
CA LYS A 27 0.95 4.99 -9.68
C LYS A 27 -0.28 4.14 -9.41
N ASP A 28 -0.14 2.81 -9.48
CA ASP A 28 -1.25 1.88 -9.27
C ASP A 28 -1.76 1.95 -7.82
N PHE A 29 -0.85 2.03 -6.86
CA PHE A 29 -1.21 2.23 -5.45
C PHE A 29 -1.96 3.55 -5.23
N THR A 30 -1.42 4.64 -5.78
CA THR A 30 -2.07 5.96 -5.68
C THR A 30 -3.48 5.93 -6.27
N ALA A 31 -3.66 5.30 -7.43
CA ALA A 31 -4.96 5.20 -8.08
C ALA A 31 -6.01 4.47 -7.24
N VAL A 32 -5.62 3.41 -6.52
CA VAL A 32 -6.55 2.69 -5.64
C VAL A 32 -6.92 3.54 -4.43
N ILE A 33 -5.95 4.20 -3.78
CA ILE A 33 -6.25 5.09 -2.65
C ILE A 33 -7.15 6.25 -3.07
N ASP A 34 -6.88 6.87 -4.23
CA ASP A 34 -7.73 7.92 -4.78
C ASP A 34 -9.14 7.43 -5.12
N GLY A 35 -9.26 6.19 -5.57
CA GLY A 35 -10.55 5.53 -5.78
C GLY A 35 -11.31 5.31 -4.49
N LEU A 36 -10.62 4.88 -3.43
CA LEU A 36 -11.22 4.69 -2.10
C LEU A 36 -11.71 6.02 -1.52
N SER A 37 -10.92 7.09 -1.65
CA SER A 37 -11.29 8.41 -1.13
C SER A 37 -12.55 8.98 -1.81
N LYS A 38 -12.77 8.62 -3.07
CA LYS A 38 -13.91 9.06 -3.88
C LYS A 38 -15.09 8.08 -3.87
N LEU A 39 -15.00 6.99 -3.13
CA LEU A 39 -16.03 5.98 -3.11
C LEU A 39 -17.33 6.56 -2.53
N GLU A 40 -18.38 6.56 -3.35
CA GLU A 40 -19.72 6.92 -2.95
C GLU A 40 -20.51 5.70 -2.44
N GLY A 41 -21.30 5.89 -1.38
CA GLY A 41 -22.14 4.85 -0.82
C GLY A 41 -21.48 4.07 0.33
N PRO A 42 -22.10 2.92 0.72
CA PRO A 42 -21.65 2.15 1.88
C PRO A 42 -20.24 1.56 1.66
N ARG A 43 -19.39 1.70 2.67
CA ARG A 43 -18.10 1.05 2.73
C ARG A 43 -18.25 -0.36 3.30
N THR A 44 -17.67 -1.33 2.62
CA THR A 44 -17.67 -2.73 3.04
C THR A 44 -16.23 -3.24 3.10
N PHE A 45 -16.03 -4.38 3.75
CA PHE A 45 -14.71 -5.04 3.75
C PHE A 45 -14.19 -5.31 2.34
N GLU A 46 -15.09 -5.78 1.46
CA GLU A 46 -14.77 -6.11 0.07
C GLU A 46 -14.36 -4.90 -0.79
N ASN A 47 -15.03 -3.76 -0.62
CA ASN A 47 -14.77 -2.59 -1.48
C ASN A 47 -13.77 -1.60 -0.89
N THR A 48 -13.43 -1.74 0.39
CA THR A 48 -12.53 -0.79 1.09
C THR A 48 -11.25 -1.46 1.57
N ILE A 49 -11.34 -2.59 2.26
CA ILE A 49 -10.17 -3.22 2.90
C ILE A 49 -9.45 -4.19 1.98
N ILE A 50 -10.16 -5.05 1.28
CA ILE A 50 -9.54 -6.02 0.36
C ILE A 50 -8.67 -5.35 -0.70
N PRO A 51 -9.07 -4.25 -1.37
CA PRO A 51 -8.20 -3.55 -2.30
C PRO A 51 -6.89 -3.05 -1.67
N VAL A 52 -6.96 -2.53 -0.44
CA VAL A 52 -5.78 -2.07 0.31
C VAL A 52 -4.86 -3.24 0.65
N ALA A 53 -5.40 -4.30 1.25
CA ALA A 53 -4.61 -5.47 1.65
C ALA A 53 -3.91 -6.13 0.46
N LYS A 54 -4.60 -6.20 -0.68
CA LYS A 54 -4.02 -6.74 -1.92
C LYS A 54 -2.86 -5.86 -2.42
N LEU A 55 -3.05 -4.55 -2.41
CA LEU A 55 -2.00 -3.62 -2.83
C LEU A 55 -0.78 -3.64 -1.91
N ASP A 56 -1.00 -3.66 -0.60
CA ASP A 56 0.09 -3.78 0.37
C ASP A 56 0.95 -5.01 0.08
N TYR A 57 0.29 -6.14 -0.19
CA TYR A 57 0.98 -7.37 -0.51
C TYR A 57 1.72 -7.30 -1.86
N ASP A 58 1.06 -6.83 -2.92
CA ASP A 58 1.64 -6.75 -4.26
C ASP A 58 2.82 -5.76 -4.27
N ASN A 59 2.68 -4.59 -3.64
CA ASN A 59 3.74 -3.60 -3.50
C ASN A 59 4.93 -4.12 -2.70
N TYR A 60 4.68 -4.77 -1.57
CA TYR A 60 5.75 -5.35 -0.76
C TYR A 60 6.60 -6.33 -1.55
N CYS A 61 5.97 -7.20 -2.35
CA CYS A 61 6.69 -8.14 -3.22
C CYS A 61 7.50 -7.43 -4.31
N ILE A 62 6.94 -6.38 -4.91
CA ILE A 62 7.63 -5.59 -5.95
C ILE A 62 8.80 -4.82 -5.32
N GLU A 63 8.57 -4.11 -4.24
CA GLU A 63 9.57 -3.30 -3.53
C GLU A 63 10.78 -4.14 -3.13
N ILE A 64 10.57 -5.27 -2.43
CA ILE A 64 11.67 -6.16 -2.03
C ILE A 64 12.46 -6.63 -3.24
N ASN A 65 11.78 -6.98 -4.31
CA ASN A 65 12.46 -7.49 -5.51
C ASN A 65 13.28 -6.42 -6.21
N LEU A 66 12.76 -5.20 -6.33
CA LEU A 66 13.45 -4.10 -7.01
C LEU A 66 14.57 -3.50 -6.15
N THR A 67 14.40 -3.45 -4.83
CA THR A 67 15.39 -2.89 -3.91
C THR A 67 16.52 -3.87 -3.53
N PHE A 68 16.37 -5.15 -3.88
CA PHE A 68 17.40 -6.18 -3.67
C PHE A 68 18.74 -5.83 -4.32
N TYR A 69 18.73 -5.22 -5.50
CA TYR A 69 19.95 -4.98 -6.28
C TYR A 69 20.83 -3.85 -5.73
N LYS A 70 20.33 -2.98 -4.86
CA LYS A 70 21.15 -1.91 -4.28
C LYS A 70 22.36 -2.46 -3.53
N ASP A 71 22.19 -3.64 -2.92
CA ASP A 71 23.24 -4.31 -2.12
C ASP A 71 23.88 -5.49 -2.84
N ASN A 72 23.17 -6.09 -3.83
CA ASN A 72 23.54 -7.36 -4.44
C ASN A 72 23.72 -7.28 -5.98
N GLY A 73 23.46 -6.13 -6.60
CA GLY A 73 23.61 -5.96 -8.04
C GLY A 73 25.08 -5.96 -8.48
N ALA A 74 25.42 -6.72 -9.53
CA ALA A 74 26.78 -6.77 -10.07
C ALA A 74 27.16 -5.43 -10.74
N GLU A 75 26.27 -4.89 -11.56
CA GLU A 75 26.50 -3.69 -12.34
C GLU A 75 26.20 -2.42 -11.54
N LYS A 76 26.97 -1.37 -11.79
CA LYS A 76 26.85 -0.10 -11.05
C LYS A 76 25.50 0.59 -11.32
N ASP A 77 25.08 0.65 -12.56
CA ASP A 77 23.81 1.26 -12.99
C ASP A 77 22.60 0.55 -12.38
N LEU A 78 22.67 -0.77 -12.25
CA LEU A 78 21.64 -1.57 -11.61
C LEU A 78 21.53 -1.24 -10.11
N ARG A 79 22.66 -1.11 -9.42
CA ARG A 79 22.66 -0.70 -7.99
C ARG A 79 22.12 0.72 -7.80
N GLU A 80 22.51 1.66 -8.66
CA GLU A 80 22.04 3.04 -8.62
C GLU A 80 20.53 3.14 -8.88
N ALA A 81 20.01 2.41 -9.88
CA ALA A 81 18.58 2.35 -10.14
C ALA A 81 17.79 1.75 -8.98
N SER A 82 18.32 0.70 -8.35
CA SER A 82 17.71 0.05 -7.19
C SER A 82 17.73 0.94 -5.94
N LEU A 83 18.80 1.69 -5.72
CA LEU A 83 18.86 2.68 -4.63
C LEU A 83 17.83 3.79 -4.84
N ALA A 84 17.75 4.36 -6.06
CA ALA A 84 16.75 5.37 -6.39
C ALA A 84 15.31 4.83 -6.26
N SER A 85 15.09 3.56 -6.57
CA SER A 85 13.81 2.88 -6.34
C SER A 85 13.47 2.81 -4.85
N SER A 86 14.43 2.44 -4.00
CA SER A 86 14.26 2.39 -2.54
C SER A 86 13.86 3.77 -1.99
N GLU A 87 14.58 4.82 -2.38
CA GLU A 87 14.29 6.19 -1.96
C GLU A 87 12.87 6.64 -2.37
N LYS A 88 12.44 6.29 -3.58
CA LYS A 88 11.09 6.59 -4.06
C LYS A 88 10.00 5.85 -3.27
N PHE A 89 10.20 4.57 -2.96
CA PHE A 89 9.26 3.81 -2.15
C PHE A 89 9.17 4.34 -0.72
N ASP A 90 10.31 4.72 -0.12
CA ASP A 90 10.36 5.32 1.22
C ASP A 90 9.58 6.65 1.26
N GLU A 91 9.85 7.56 0.30
CA GLU A 91 9.12 8.82 0.17
C GLU A 91 7.62 8.60 -0.07
N PHE A 92 7.29 7.69 -0.97
CA PHE A 92 5.91 7.33 -1.25
C PHE A 92 5.20 6.78 0.00
N GLY A 93 5.83 5.87 0.73
CA GLY A 93 5.30 5.31 1.97
C GLY A 93 4.99 6.40 3.00
N ILE A 94 5.92 7.31 3.25
CA ILE A 94 5.71 8.44 4.16
C ILE A 94 4.49 9.27 3.72
N ASN A 95 4.43 9.63 2.44
CA ASN A 95 3.34 10.44 1.91
C ASN A 95 1.97 9.74 2.03
N GLN A 96 1.90 8.43 1.78
CA GLN A 96 0.64 7.68 1.91
C GLN A 96 0.14 7.61 3.36
N TRP A 97 1.04 7.38 4.32
CA TRP A 97 0.69 7.33 5.74
C TRP A 97 0.34 8.68 6.35
N MET A 98 0.53 9.79 5.60
CA MET A 98 0.12 11.15 5.97
C MET A 98 -1.20 11.57 5.29
N ARG A 99 -1.83 10.71 4.51
CA ARG A 99 -3.07 11.02 3.80
C ARG A 99 -4.30 10.94 4.72
N GLN A 100 -4.88 12.09 5.00
CA GLN A 100 -6.10 12.21 5.81
C GLN A 100 -7.31 11.52 5.17
N ASP A 101 -7.46 11.64 3.85
CA ASP A 101 -8.55 11.04 3.09
C ASP A 101 -8.51 9.50 3.13
N PHE A 102 -7.32 8.92 3.08
CA PHE A 102 -7.14 7.48 3.21
C PHE A 102 -7.47 7.01 4.64
N TYR A 103 -6.94 7.70 5.66
CA TYR A 103 -7.27 7.42 7.06
C TYR A 103 -8.78 7.43 7.32
N LEU A 104 -9.46 8.49 6.86
CA LEU A 104 -10.90 8.63 7.02
C LEU A 104 -11.67 7.51 6.31
N ALA A 105 -11.25 7.10 5.12
CA ALA A 105 -11.88 5.99 4.41
C ALA A 105 -11.86 4.68 5.22
N ILE A 106 -10.73 4.37 5.88
CA ILE A 106 -10.61 3.17 6.72
C ILE A 106 -11.44 3.31 8.01
N LYS A 107 -11.42 4.48 8.65
CA LYS A 107 -12.24 4.75 9.84
C LYS A 107 -13.73 4.65 9.57
N ASP A 108 -14.19 5.23 8.47
CA ASP A 108 -15.59 5.19 8.06
C ASP A 108 -16.04 3.76 7.77
N PHE A 109 -15.20 2.96 7.12
CA PHE A 109 -15.47 1.53 6.96
C PHE A 109 -15.69 0.87 8.32
N LYS A 110 -14.75 1.02 9.26
CA LYS A 110 -14.87 0.36 10.59
C LYS A 110 -16.15 0.77 11.30
N LYS A 111 -16.46 2.07 11.32
CA LYS A 111 -17.68 2.59 11.94
C LYS A 111 -18.93 1.97 11.30
N GLN A 112 -19.05 1.98 9.98
CA GLN A 112 -20.19 1.40 9.27
C GLN A 112 -20.32 -0.11 9.51
N ALA A 113 -19.19 -0.84 9.52
CA ALA A 113 -19.15 -2.27 9.77
C ALA A 113 -19.59 -2.63 11.21
N GLU A 114 -19.27 -1.80 12.20
CA GLU A 114 -19.74 -1.96 13.58
C GLU A 114 -21.26 -1.69 13.67
N GLU A 115 -21.75 -0.66 13.02
CA GLU A 115 -23.17 -0.25 13.03
C GLU A 115 -24.07 -1.28 12.31
N ASN A 116 -23.62 -1.87 11.21
CA ASN A 116 -24.41 -2.83 10.42
C ASN A 116 -24.17 -4.30 10.80
N GLY A 117 -23.27 -4.58 11.73
CA GLY A 117 -22.94 -5.93 12.21
C GLY A 117 -21.99 -6.71 11.28
N GLU A 118 -21.42 -6.10 10.25
CA GLU A 118 -20.40 -6.71 9.40
C GLU A 118 -19.12 -6.99 10.21
N TRP A 119 -18.71 -6.05 11.08
CA TRP A 119 -17.53 -6.19 11.92
C TRP A 119 -17.51 -7.50 12.72
N ALA A 120 -18.63 -7.88 13.31
CA ALA A 120 -18.74 -9.11 14.10
C ALA A 120 -18.63 -10.40 13.27
N LYS A 121 -18.78 -10.30 11.94
CA LYS A 121 -18.66 -11.44 11.02
C LYS A 121 -17.26 -11.61 10.47
N LEU A 122 -16.41 -10.60 10.59
CA LEU A 122 -15.02 -10.67 10.15
C LEU A 122 -14.21 -11.60 11.04
N GLY A 123 -13.25 -12.28 10.44
CA GLY A 123 -12.27 -13.07 11.17
C GLY A 123 -11.39 -12.19 12.08
N ALA A 124 -10.84 -12.80 13.14
CA ALA A 124 -9.98 -12.08 14.09
C ALA A 124 -8.73 -11.47 13.41
N GLU A 125 -8.24 -12.08 12.34
CA GLU A 125 -7.10 -11.55 11.57
C GLU A 125 -7.49 -10.32 10.77
N ASP A 126 -8.66 -10.32 10.13
CA ASP A 126 -9.19 -9.19 9.38
C ASP A 126 -9.43 -7.99 10.28
N GLN A 127 -10.07 -8.21 11.44
CA GLN A 127 -10.28 -7.16 12.45
C GLN A 127 -8.94 -6.58 12.92
N ARG A 128 -7.95 -7.45 13.20
CA ARG A 128 -6.61 -7.02 13.61
C ARG A 128 -5.89 -6.21 12.53
N TYR A 129 -6.04 -6.59 11.26
CA TYR A 129 -5.47 -5.85 10.15
C TYR A 129 -6.03 -4.43 10.08
N VAL A 130 -7.35 -4.28 10.12
CA VAL A 130 -8.01 -2.95 10.11
C VAL A 130 -7.59 -2.11 11.33
N ASP A 131 -7.59 -2.71 12.52
CA ASP A 131 -7.18 -2.02 13.75
C ASP A 131 -5.72 -1.57 13.70
N ARG A 132 -4.87 -2.36 13.06
CA ARG A 132 -3.46 -1.99 12.85
C ARG A 132 -3.33 -0.82 11.89
N LEU A 133 -4.03 -0.84 10.75
CA LEU A 133 -4.02 0.28 9.80
C LEU A 133 -4.42 1.59 10.49
N ILE A 134 -5.54 1.60 11.21
CA ILE A 134 -6.02 2.80 11.93
C ILE A 134 -4.97 3.28 12.93
N ARG A 135 -4.43 2.38 13.76
CA ARG A 135 -3.41 2.72 14.75
C ARG A 135 -2.14 3.28 14.13
N ASP A 136 -1.71 2.77 12.98
CA ASP A 136 -0.50 3.23 12.31
C ASP A 136 -0.70 4.65 11.76
N PHE A 137 -1.89 4.98 11.22
CA PHE A 137 -2.26 6.35 10.87
C PHE A 137 -2.30 7.28 12.09
N GLU A 138 -2.88 6.84 13.20
CA GLU A 138 -2.98 7.62 14.44
C GLU A 138 -1.61 7.91 15.06
N ARG A 139 -0.67 6.97 14.97
CA ARG A 139 0.74 7.17 15.38
C ARG A 139 1.46 8.22 14.54
N ASN A 140 1.07 8.39 13.29
CA ASN A 140 1.57 9.44 12.41
C ASN A 140 0.87 10.80 12.63
N GLY A 141 -0.02 10.90 13.62
CA GLY A 141 -0.64 12.16 14.05
C GLY A 141 -1.98 12.47 13.40
N LEU A 142 -2.54 11.61 12.54
CA LEU A 142 -3.78 11.88 11.82
C LEU A 142 -5.05 11.89 12.71
N SER A 143 -4.94 11.47 13.97
CA SER A 143 -6.03 11.60 14.96
C SER A 143 -6.03 12.94 15.71
N LEU A 144 -4.97 13.73 15.58
CA LEU A 144 -4.86 15.02 16.23
C LEU A 144 -5.79 16.04 15.53
N PRO A 145 -6.49 16.92 16.27
CA PRO A 145 -7.19 18.03 15.66
C PRO A 145 -6.17 18.92 14.95
N ASP A 146 -6.57 19.47 13.80
CA ASP A 146 -5.75 20.46 13.11
C ASP A 146 -5.35 21.54 14.11
N ALA A 147 -4.04 21.82 14.20
CA ALA A 147 -3.58 22.91 15.05
C ALA A 147 -4.13 24.22 14.48
N GLU A 148 -4.95 24.92 15.32
CA GLU A 148 -5.43 26.26 15.01
C GLU A 148 -4.28 27.28 14.87
#